data_6772c59fd442000e942dad5872f7bef3
#
_entry.id   6772c59fd442000e942dad5872f7bef3
#
_cell.length_a   1.000
_cell.length_b   1.000
_cell.length_c   1.000
_cell.angle_alpha   90.00
_cell.angle_beta   90.00
_cell.angle_gamma   90.00
#
_symmetry.space_group_name_H-M   'P 1'
#
loop_
_entity.id
_entity.type
_entity.pdbx_description
1 polymer ?
#
loop_
_entity_poly.entity_id
_entity_poly.type
_entity_poly.pdbx_seq_one_letter_code
_entity_poly.pdbx_strand_id
1 'polypeptide(L)'
;MKLSAFATIPVKPQHFEEAKAAIVGIVEHTRAEEGCHAFELHEAPDGSRLHLYEVWADKAAFEAHHAKDYTRAIFRQYEDWLAEPVAITFMQPVNRS
;
A
#
# COMPACT_ATOMS: atom_id res chain seq x y z
N MET A 1 -9.63 13.32 -11.15
CA MET A 1 -9.58 13.76 -9.74
C MET A 1 -8.66 12.87 -8.96
N LYS A 2 -7.70 13.45 -8.25
CA LYS A 2 -6.73 12.67 -7.48
C LYS A 2 -7.42 11.87 -6.39
N LEU A 3 -6.92 10.67 -6.17
CA LEU A 3 -7.39 9.78 -5.12
C LEU A 3 -6.23 9.49 -4.17
N SER A 4 -6.42 9.81 -2.90
CA SER A 4 -5.45 9.46 -1.87
C SER A 4 -5.95 8.24 -1.13
N ALA A 5 -5.04 7.38 -0.71
CA ALA A 5 -5.39 6.19 0.06
C ALA A 5 -4.41 6.02 1.20
N PHE A 6 -4.95 5.65 2.36
CA PHE A 6 -4.14 5.32 3.52
C PHE A 6 -4.48 3.89 3.93
N ALA A 7 -3.52 3.00 3.80
CA ALA A 7 -3.72 1.59 4.10
C ALA A 7 -3.05 1.23 5.42
N THR A 8 -3.76 0.50 6.25
CA THR A 8 -3.20 -0.07 7.48
C THR A 8 -3.08 -1.57 7.27
N ILE A 9 -1.87 -2.09 7.46
CA ILE A 9 -1.54 -3.49 7.17
C ILE A 9 -1.11 -4.15 8.48
N PRO A 10 -2.05 -4.82 9.19
CA PRO A 10 -1.76 -5.40 10.51
C PRO A 10 -1.08 -6.77 10.38
N VAL A 11 0.23 -6.75 10.27
CA VAL A 11 1.03 -7.96 10.07
C VAL A 11 1.24 -8.72 11.36
N LYS A 12 1.17 -10.04 11.31
CA LYS A 12 1.52 -10.88 12.46
C LYS A 12 2.99 -10.62 12.80
N PRO A 13 3.35 -10.56 14.10
CA PRO A 13 4.73 -10.25 14.48
C PRO A 13 5.77 -11.15 13.83
N GLN A 14 5.50 -12.44 13.69
CA GLN A 14 6.46 -13.37 13.11
C GLN A 14 6.69 -13.16 11.63
N HIS A 15 5.83 -12.42 10.95
CA HIS A 15 5.94 -12.15 9.52
C HIS A 15 6.26 -10.68 9.22
N PHE A 16 6.50 -9.86 10.25
CA PHE A 16 6.61 -8.42 10.07
C PHE A 16 7.76 -8.05 9.11
N GLU A 17 8.95 -8.59 9.36
CA GLU A 17 10.11 -8.23 8.54
C GLU A 17 10.00 -8.72 7.10
N GLU A 18 9.46 -9.91 6.89
CA GLU A 18 9.33 -10.40 5.51
C GLU A 18 8.24 -9.65 4.75
N ALA A 19 7.16 -9.25 5.42
CA ALA A 19 6.12 -8.45 4.79
C ALA A 19 6.67 -7.07 4.42
N LYS A 20 7.41 -6.45 5.34
CA LYS A 20 8.03 -5.15 5.08
C LYS A 20 8.97 -5.24 3.88
N ALA A 21 9.82 -6.26 3.84
CA ALA A 21 10.76 -6.43 2.74
C ALA A 21 10.05 -6.64 1.41
N ALA A 22 8.96 -7.40 1.41
CA ALA A 22 8.19 -7.65 0.19
C ALA A 22 7.60 -6.37 -0.37
N ILE A 23 7.04 -5.51 0.50
CA ILE A 23 6.44 -4.25 0.07
C ILE A 23 7.53 -3.29 -0.41
N VAL A 24 8.66 -3.21 0.32
CA VAL A 24 9.79 -2.40 -0.13
C VAL A 24 10.21 -2.82 -1.54
N GLY A 25 10.15 -4.12 -1.81
CA GLY A 25 10.55 -4.67 -3.12
C GLY A 25 9.70 -4.20 -4.28
N ILE A 26 8.48 -3.71 -4.06
CA ILE A 26 7.63 -3.22 -5.13
C ILE A 26 7.52 -1.69 -5.18
N VAL A 27 8.17 -0.98 -4.26
CA VAL A 27 8.01 0.48 -4.18
C VAL A 27 8.44 1.16 -5.48
N GLU A 28 9.61 0.83 -6.02
CA GLU A 28 10.09 1.47 -7.24
C GLU A 28 9.23 1.09 -8.44
N HIS A 29 8.82 -0.17 -8.53
CA HIS A 29 7.92 -0.60 -9.60
C HIS A 29 6.61 0.15 -9.54
N THR A 30 6.07 0.33 -8.34
CA THR A 30 4.79 1.03 -8.15
C THR A 30 4.92 2.51 -8.52
N ARG A 31 6.02 3.14 -8.09
CA ARG A 31 6.23 4.56 -8.39
C ARG A 31 6.39 4.81 -9.89
N ALA A 32 6.80 3.80 -10.66
CA ALA A 32 6.93 3.91 -12.10
C ALA A 32 5.59 3.71 -12.83
N GLU A 33 4.54 3.29 -12.14
CA GLU A 33 3.24 3.09 -12.78
C GLU A 33 2.64 4.42 -13.20
N GLU A 34 1.96 4.41 -14.35
CA GLU A 34 1.27 5.60 -14.83
C GLU A 34 0.19 5.99 -13.83
N GLY A 35 0.18 7.26 -13.46
CA GLY A 35 -0.82 7.75 -12.51
C GLY A 35 -0.43 7.62 -11.05
N CYS A 36 0.72 7.04 -10.74
CA CYS A 36 1.19 7.00 -9.35
C CYS A 36 1.88 8.31 -9.01
N HIS A 37 1.29 9.05 -8.08
CA HIS A 37 1.86 10.33 -7.62
C HIS A 37 2.64 10.19 -6.34
N ALA A 38 2.28 9.22 -5.48
CA ALA A 38 3.00 8.95 -4.25
C ALA A 38 2.74 7.52 -3.84
N PHE A 39 3.77 6.87 -3.30
CA PHE A 39 3.65 5.52 -2.76
C PHE A 39 4.74 5.39 -1.70
N GLU A 40 4.34 5.50 -0.43
CA GLU A 40 5.28 5.55 0.69
C GLU A 40 4.90 4.53 1.75
N LEU A 41 5.87 3.70 2.11
CA LEU A 41 5.69 2.72 3.17
C LEU A 41 6.20 3.28 4.48
N HIS A 42 5.38 3.17 5.51
CA HIS A 42 5.72 3.60 6.87
C HIS A 42 5.48 2.44 7.82
N GLU A 43 6.16 2.48 8.95
CA GLU A 43 5.82 1.54 10.02
C GLU A 43 5.44 2.34 11.26
N ALA A 44 4.54 1.78 12.06
CA ALA A 44 4.14 2.41 13.31
C ALA A 44 5.36 2.53 14.22
N PRO A 45 5.45 3.59 15.04
CA PRO A 45 6.61 3.78 15.91
C PRO A 45 6.91 2.59 16.83
N ASP A 46 5.89 1.82 17.20
CA ASP A 46 6.07 0.64 18.05
C ASP A 46 6.36 -0.63 17.24
N GLY A 47 6.45 -0.52 15.91
CA GLY A 47 6.76 -1.66 15.07
C GLY A 47 5.65 -2.67 14.90
N SER A 48 4.40 -2.31 15.24
CA SER A 48 3.29 -3.27 15.24
C SER A 48 2.53 -3.35 13.93
N ARG A 49 2.64 -2.32 13.08
CA ARG A 49 1.88 -2.25 11.83
C ARG A 49 2.66 -1.56 10.75
N LEU A 50 2.32 -1.89 9.51
CA LEU A 50 2.80 -1.15 8.35
C LEU A 50 1.66 -0.28 7.83
N HIS A 51 2.02 0.85 7.25
CA HIS A 51 1.07 1.77 6.65
C HIS A 51 1.58 2.17 5.28
N LEU A 52 0.66 2.31 4.32
CA LEU A 52 0.98 2.82 3.01
C LEU A 52 0.21 4.10 2.78
N TYR A 53 0.91 5.15 2.40
CA TYR A 53 0.29 6.38 1.92
C TYR A 53 0.45 6.41 0.42
N GLU A 54 -0.67 6.56 -0.30
CA GLU A 54 -0.69 6.48 -1.76
C GLU A 54 -1.48 7.63 -2.32
N VAL A 55 -1.01 8.17 -3.44
CA VAL A 55 -1.77 9.17 -4.19
C VAL A 55 -1.76 8.75 -5.65
N TRP A 56 -2.94 8.66 -6.23
CA TRP A 56 -3.12 8.23 -7.61
C TRP A 56 -3.82 9.32 -8.42
N ALA A 57 -3.57 9.35 -9.72
CA ALA A 57 -4.19 10.34 -10.61
C ALA A 57 -5.71 10.25 -10.55
N ASP A 58 -6.24 9.02 -10.45
CA ASP A 58 -7.68 8.78 -10.39
C ASP A 58 -7.91 7.34 -9.90
N LYS A 59 -9.19 6.96 -9.80
CA LYS A 59 -9.57 5.63 -9.35
C LYS A 59 -9.06 4.56 -10.31
N ALA A 60 -9.06 4.84 -11.61
CA ALA A 60 -8.61 3.86 -12.60
C ALA A 60 -7.14 3.50 -12.41
N ALA A 61 -6.29 4.48 -12.07
CA ALA A 61 -4.88 4.22 -11.81
C ALA A 61 -4.71 3.35 -10.55
N PHE A 62 -5.50 3.61 -9.51
CA PHE A 62 -5.48 2.79 -8.30
C PHE A 62 -5.86 1.34 -8.64
N GLU A 63 -6.92 1.17 -9.43
CA GLU A 63 -7.38 -0.16 -9.80
C GLU A 63 -6.36 -0.89 -10.66
N ALA A 64 -5.70 -0.17 -11.58
CA ALA A 64 -4.66 -0.75 -12.41
C ALA A 64 -3.49 -1.26 -11.56
N HIS A 65 -3.13 -0.51 -10.50
CA HIS A 65 -2.09 -0.96 -9.57
C HIS A 65 -2.46 -2.30 -8.92
N HIS A 66 -3.70 -2.44 -8.50
CA HIS A 66 -4.15 -3.67 -7.85
C HIS A 66 -4.24 -4.85 -8.82
N ALA A 67 -4.25 -4.60 -10.12
CA ALA A 67 -4.25 -5.66 -11.12
C ALA A 67 -2.84 -6.12 -11.50
N LYS A 68 -1.80 -5.42 -11.06
CA LYS A 68 -0.41 -5.79 -11.38
C LYS A 68 -0.05 -7.11 -10.71
N ASP A 69 0.76 -7.91 -11.42
CA ASP A 69 1.17 -9.21 -10.91
C ASP A 69 1.88 -9.11 -9.56
N TYR A 70 2.77 -8.14 -9.40
CA TYR A 70 3.52 -8.01 -8.15
C TYR A 70 2.63 -7.59 -6.99
N THR A 71 1.60 -6.76 -7.24
CA THR A 71 0.65 -6.38 -6.19
C THR A 71 -0.19 -7.59 -5.79
N ARG A 72 -0.68 -8.32 -6.77
CA ARG A 72 -1.51 -9.51 -6.51
C ARG A 72 -0.73 -10.56 -5.75
N ALA A 73 0.57 -10.72 -6.06
CA ALA A 73 1.40 -11.68 -5.35
C ALA A 73 1.51 -11.35 -3.87
N ILE A 74 1.65 -10.06 -3.54
CA ILE A 74 1.70 -9.62 -2.15
C ILE A 74 0.36 -9.88 -1.45
N PHE A 75 -0.76 -9.59 -2.11
CA PHE A 75 -2.07 -9.83 -1.50
C PHE A 75 -2.32 -11.32 -1.24
N ARG A 76 -1.78 -12.20 -2.08
CA ARG A 76 -1.86 -13.64 -1.79
C ARG A 76 -1.09 -14.00 -0.52
N GLN A 77 0.08 -13.38 -0.32
CA GLN A 77 0.86 -13.62 0.89
C GLN A 77 0.19 -13.05 2.14
N TYR A 78 -0.61 -12.00 1.97
CA TYR A 78 -1.34 -11.41 3.10
C TYR A 78 -2.25 -12.43 3.78
N GLU A 79 -2.73 -13.43 3.06
CA GLU A 79 -3.58 -14.47 3.67
C GLU A 79 -2.85 -15.16 4.83
N ASP A 80 -1.54 -15.33 4.72
CA ASP A 80 -0.75 -15.96 5.77
C ASP A 80 -0.13 -14.96 6.73
N TRP A 81 0.16 -13.75 6.24
CA TRP A 81 0.93 -12.77 7.01
C TRP A 81 0.11 -11.90 7.93
N LEU A 82 -1.16 -11.66 7.62
CA LEU A 82 -1.92 -10.64 8.33
C LEU A 82 -2.73 -11.23 9.47
N ALA A 83 -2.78 -10.49 10.60
CA ALA A 83 -3.63 -10.82 11.73
C ALA A 83 -5.08 -10.43 11.47
N GLU A 84 -5.28 -9.38 10.64
CA GLU A 84 -6.58 -8.84 10.26
C GLU A 84 -6.49 -8.36 8.82
N PRO A 85 -7.62 -8.18 8.14
CA PRO A 85 -7.58 -7.67 6.77
C PRO A 85 -6.99 -6.28 6.68
N VAL A 86 -6.44 -5.93 5.51
CA VAL A 86 -5.98 -4.57 5.22
C VAL A 86 -7.17 -3.63 5.35
N ALA A 87 -6.95 -2.51 6.04
CA ALA A 87 -7.96 -1.46 6.15
C ALA A 87 -7.50 -0.30 5.26
N ILE A 88 -8.35 0.12 4.33
CA ILE A 88 -8.01 1.21 3.41
C ILE A 88 -9.00 2.35 3.62
N THR A 89 -8.47 3.56 3.84
CA THR A 89 -9.25 4.78 3.90
C THR A 89 -8.95 5.59 2.65
N PHE A 90 -10.00 5.90 1.89
CA PHE A 90 -9.85 6.76 0.71
C PHE A 90 -10.11 8.20 1.09
N MET A 91 -9.36 9.10 0.47
CA MET A 91 -9.42 10.53 0.78
C MET A 91 -9.29 11.34 -0.51
N GLN A 92 -9.82 12.55 -0.49
CA GLN A 92 -9.63 13.48 -1.59
C GLN A 92 -8.96 14.72 -1.04
N PRO A 93 -7.97 15.28 -1.75
CA PRO A 93 -7.33 16.52 -1.30
C PRO A 93 -8.36 17.66 -1.20
N VAL A 94 -8.29 18.43 -0.14
CA VAL A 94 -9.18 19.58 0.07
C VAL A 94 -8.46 20.88 -0.26
N ASN A 95 -7.29 21.08 0.35
CA ASN A 95 -6.49 22.28 0.13
C ASN A 95 -5.20 21.88 -0.55
N ARG A 96 -5.23 21.78 -1.84
CA ARG A 96 -4.08 21.32 -2.58
C ARG A 96 -3.40 22.46 -3.31
N SER A 97 -2.15 22.27 -3.53
CA SER A 97 -1.37 23.21 -4.33
C SER A 97 -1.52 22.94 -5.79
#